data_eb86d6a81fc2177462f5454ad38c2bd5
#
_entry.id   eb86d6a81fc2177462f5454ad38c2bd5
#
_cell.length_a   1.000
_cell.length_b   1.000
_cell.length_c   1.000
_cell.angle_alpha   90.00
_cell.angle_beta   90.00
_cell.angle_gamma   90.00
#
_symmetry.space_group_name_H-M   'P 1'
#
loop_
_entity.id
_entity.type
_entity.pdbx_description
1 polymer ?
#
loop_
_entity_poly.entity_id
_entity_poly.type
_entity_poly.pdbx_seq_one_letter_code
_entity_poly.pdbx_strand_id
1 'polypeptide(L)'
;MEIQQNCNNPVMKMANCILVNNNFMVKPNFMTDIQKLASVLHRSFEDNTVVAIECNQIIKEGTNGLITDPVKADMIDTKTVMILINTLYFKTVWASPFKEYATKDKFFNETKMVKMMSKTKDFPYYEDDNVQIVDMMYQGNEYSMLWVLPKPGVEMSKCYGYLFNYVEFGYERVECEIPKFTQRKNYSLKPLMQEMG
;
A
#
# COMPACT_ATOMS: atom_id res chain seq x y z
N MET A 1 4.17 -20.68 16.21
CA MET A 1 4.30 -19.78 17.37
C MET A 1 4.37 -18.36 16.82
N GLU A 2 3.21 -17.71 16.66
CA GLU A 2 3.16 -16.32 16.18
C GLU A 2 3.54 -15.41 17.33
N ILE A 3 4.63 -14.67 17.14
CA ILE A 3 5.04 -13.63 18.08
C ILE A 3 4.00 -12.50 17.93
N GLN A 4 3.05 -12.44 18.85
CA GLN A 4 2.26 -11.23 19.10
C GLN A 4 3.23 -10.16 19.61
N GLN A 5 3.87 -9.44 18.68
CA GLN A 5 4.49 -8.19 19.04
C GLN A 5 3.38 -7.21 19.40
N ASN A 6 3.36 -6.76 20.65
CA ASN A 6 2.54 -5.64 21.12
C ASN A 6 2.89 -4.38 20.33
N CYS A 7 2.26 -4.21 19.19
CA CYS A 7 2.32 -2.95 18.46
C CYS A 7 1.29 -2.00 19.06
N ASN A 8 1.69 -1.29 20.11
CA ASN A 8 0.83 -0.29 20.76
C ASN A 8 0.59 0.97 19.90
N ASN A 9 1.24 1.10 18.74
CA ASN A 9 1.03 2.19 17.79
C ASN A 9 1.16 1.67 16.36
N PRO A 10 0.47 2.29 15.38
CA PRO A 10 0.70 1.97 13.98
C PRO A 10 2.16 2.23 13.61
N VAL A 11 2.80 1.25 12.96
CA VAL A 11 4.13 1.41 12.43
C VAL A 11 3.98 1.77 10.95
N MET A 12 4.26 3.03 10.63
CA MET A 12 4.34 3.52 9.26
C MET A 12 5.78 3.93 8.97
N LYS A 13 6.35 3.36 7.91
CA LYS A 13 7.66 3.78 7.38
C LYS A 13 7.45 4.20 5.94
N MET A 14 7.98 5.34 5.59
CA MET A 14 8.04 5.85 4.22
C MET A 14 9.48 6.24 3.93
N ALA A 15 10.00 5.82 2.80
CA ALA A 15 11.30 6.27 2.34
C ALA A 15 11.22 6.63 0.86
N ASN A 16 11.72 7.83 0.55
CA ASN A 16 11.91 8.33 -0.80
C ASN A 16 13.40 8.43 -1.04
N CYS A 17 13.90 7.79 -2.07
CA CYS A 17 15.31 7.84 -2.43
C CYS A 17 15.45 8.00 -3.94
N ILE A 18 16.42 8.80 -4.35
CA ILE A 18 16.80 8.97 -5.76
C ILE A 18 18.29 8.67 -5.89
N LEU A 19 18.61 7.67 -6.69
CA LEU A 19 19.97 7.43 -7.13
C LEU A 19 20.19 8.16 -8.44
N VAL A 20 21.18 9.02 -8.49
CA VAL A 20 21.58 9.79 -9.68
C VAL A 20 22.89 9.23 -10.22
N ASN A 21 22.92 8.93 -11.51
CA ASN A 21 24.13 8.48 -12.18
C ASN A 21 25.13 9.63 -12.29
N ASN A 22 26.35 9.42 -11.81
CA ASN A 22 27.45 10.41 -11.80
C ASN A 22 27.80 10.95 -13.19
N ASN A 23 27.48 10.23 -14.25
CA ASN A 23 27.73 10.64 -15.63
C ASN A 23 26.76 11.72 -16.14
N PHE A 24 25.75 12.10 -15.36
CA PHE A 24 24.76 13.09 -15.72
C PHE A 24 24.72 14.25 -14.73
N MET A 25 24.67 15.46 -15.28
CA MET A 25 24.46 16.67 -14.47
C MET A 25 22.97 16.92 -14.25
N VAL A 26 22.57 17.04 -13.01
CA VAL A 26 21.20 17.40 -12.62
C VAL A 26 21.13 18.92 -12.40
N LYS A 27 20.06 19.56 -12.86
CA LYS A 27 19.86 21.01 -12.69
C LYS A 27 19.85 21.37 -11.21
N PRO A 28 20.59 22.43 -10.78
CA PRO A 28 20.68 22.81 -9.37
C PRO A 28 19.33 23.08 -8.71
N ASN A 29 18.42 23.76 -9.42
CA ASN A 29 17.08 24.04 -8.90
C ASN A 29 16.29 22.77 -8.59
N PHE A 30 16.36 21.77 -9.49
CA PHE A 30 15.73 20.46 -9.24
C PHE A 30 16.34 19.79 -8.00
N MET A 31 17.68 19.84 -7.85
CA MET A 31 18.34 19.26 -6.67
C MET A 31 17.89 19.92 -5.38
N THR A 32 17.77 21.24 -5.36
CA THR A 32 17.32 21.97 -4.20
C THR A 32 15.90 21.59 -3.77
N ASP A 33 15.01 21.37 -4.74
CA ASP A 33 13.61 21.02 -4.44
C ASP A 33 13.46 19.54 -4.05
N ILE A 34 14.13 18.65 -4.77
CA ILE A 34 13.97 17.22 -4.52
C ILE A 34 14.61 16.76 -3.21
N GLN A 35 15.69 17.41 -2.74
CA GLN A 35 16.31 17.12 -1.45
C GLN A 35 15.40 17.39 -0.24
N LYS A 36 14.35 18.18 -0.41
CA LYS A 36 13.31 18.42 0.61
C LYS A 36 12.35 17.22 0.73
N LEU A 37 12.26 16.37 -0.30
CA LEU A 37 11.28 15.31 -0.44
C LEU A 37 11.88 13.91 -0.41
N ALA A 38 13.16 13.77 -0.78
CA ALA A 38 13.84 12.50 -0.93
C ALA A 38 15.33 12.58 -0.57
N SER A 39 15.89 11.47 -0.14
CA SER A 39 17.35 11.31 -0.06
C SER A 39 17.91 11.17 -1.47
N VAL A 40 18.95 11.95 -1.79
CA VAL A 40 19.60 11.90 -3.11
C VAL A 40 20.98 11.32 -2.96
N LEU A 41 21.25 10.24 -3.70
CA LEU A 41 22.51 9.52 -3.70
C LEU A 41 23.14 9.56 -5.10
N HIS A 42 24.38 10.00 -5.19
CA HIS A 42 25.14 9.98 -6.45
C HIS A 42 25.94 8.69 -6.56
N ARG A 43 25.81 7.96 -7.67
CA ARG A 43 26.44 6.66 -7.92
C ARG A 43 26.97 6.53 -9.32
N SER A 44 28.03 5.74 -9.50
CA SER A 44 28.36 5.22 -10.83
C SER A 44 27.42 4.07 -11.18
N PHE A 45 26.85 4.09 -12.39
CA PHE A 45 26.00 3.02 -12.89
C PHE A 45 26.75 2.08 -13.86
N GLU A 46 28.10 2.11 -13.82
CA GLU A 46 28.94 1.20 -14.61
C GLU A 46 28.78 -0.26 -14.17
N ASP A 47 28.71 -0.49 -12.86
CA ASP A 47 28.39 -1.80 -12.29
C ASP A 47 26.92 -1.83 -11.90
N ASN A 48 26.07 -2.28 -12.83
CA ASN A 48 24.63 -2.38 -12.63
C ASN A 48 24.22 -3.37 -11.53
N THR A 49 25.08 -4.36 -11.24
CA THR A 49 24.85 -5.34 -10.16
C THR A 49 24.95 -4.67 -8.79
N VAL A 50 25.98 -3.86 -8.60
CA VAL A 50 26.19 -3.10 -7.35
C VAL A 50 25.04 -2.13 -7.12
N VAL A 51 24.61 -1.40 -8.16
CA VAL A 51 23.49 -0.47 -8.07
C VAL A 51 22.18 -1.20 -7.75
N ALA A 52 21.92 -2.34 -8.37
CA ALA A 52 20.73 -3.15 -8.09
C ALA A 52 20.73 -3.65 -6.63
N ILE A 53 21.87 -4.10 -6.11
CA ILE A 53 22.00 -4.52 -4.70
C ILE A 53 21.69 -3.34 -3.76
N GLU A 54 22.25 -2.15 -4.03
CA GLU A 54 21.97 -0.96 -3.21
C GLU A 54 20.47 -0.58 -3.24
N CYS A 55 19.85 -0.57 -4.41
CA CYS A 55 18.42 -0.33 -4.56
C CYS A 55 17.59 -1.34 -3.73
N ASN A 56 17.93 -2.62 -3.83
CA ASN A 56 17.24 -3.68 -3.09
C ASN A 56 17.44 -3.56 -1.58
N GLN A 57 18.62 -3.11 -1.12
CA GLN A 57 18.85 -2.86 0.29
C GLN A 57 17.97 -1.71 0.81
N ILE A 58 17.88 -0.60 0.09
CA ILE A 58 17.02 0.54 0.42
C ILE A 58 15.55 0.08 0.50
N ILE A 59 15.09 -0.68 -0.48
CA ILE A 59 13.71 -1.20 -0.53
C ILE A 59 13.45 -2.17 0.63
N LYS A 60 14.38 -3.07 0.92
CA LYS A 60 14.29 -4.02 2.02
C LYS A 60 14.17 -3.32 3.38
N GLU A 61 14.99 -2.30 3.62
CA GLU A 61 14.95 -1.51 4.86
C GLU A 61 13.66 -0.70 4.97
N GLY A 62 13.25 -0.04 3.88
CA GLY A 62 12.01 0.75 3.82
C GLY A 62 10.74 -0.08 3.98
N THR A 63 10.77 -1.36 3.61
CA THR A 63 9.62 -2.28 3.71
C THR A 63 9.73 -3.27 4.87
N ASN A 64 10.64 -3.04 5.81
CA ASN A 64 10.88 -3.92 6.96
C ASN A 64 11.11 -5.40 6.56
N GLY A 65 11.83 -5.60 5.46
CA GLY A 65 12.18 -6.92 4.93
C GLY A 65 11.07 -7.63 4.14
N LEU A 66 9.92 -7.00 3.90
CA LEU A 66 8.82 -7.63 3.15
C LEU A 66 9.11 -7.72 1.65
N ILE A 67 9.83 -6.74 1.10
CA ILE A 67 10.26 -6.72 -0.30
C ILE A 67 11.77 -6.72 -0.32
N THR A 68 12.37 -7.75 -0.90
CA THR A 68 13.81 -7.97 -0.75
C THR A 68 14.62 -7.79 -2.03
N ASP A 69 14.02 -8.08 -3.21
CA ASP A 69 14.81 -8.21 -4.43
C ASP A 69 14.01 -7.87 -5.71
N PRO A 70 13.34 -6.70 -5.77
CA PRO A 70 12.53 -6.31 -6.91
C PRO A 70 13.33 -5.74 -8.07
N VAL A 71 14.53 -5.19 -7.82
CA VAL A 71 15.39 -4.57 -8.86
C VAL A 71 16.40 -5.58 -9.33
N LYS A 72 16.44 -5.83 -10.65
CA LYS A 72 17.41 -6.70 -11.29
C LYS A 72 18.46 -5.89 -12.03
N ALA A 73 19.68 -6.41 -12.13
CA ALA A 73 20.79 -5.72 -12.78
C ALA A 73 20.49 -5.37 -14.25
N ASP A 74 19.77 -6.23 -14.96
CA ASP A 74 19.37 -6.04 -16.36
C ASP A 74 18.34 -4.91 -16.58
N MET A 75 17.71 -4.42 -15.51
CA MET A 75 16.84 -3.23 -15.55
C MET A 75 17.62 -1.91 -15.57
N ILE A 76 18.94 -1.96 -15.31
CA ILE A 76 19.83 -0.80 -15.17
C ILE A 76 20.89 -0.87 -16.25
N ASP A 77 21.09 0.23 -16.96
CA ASP A 77 22.16 0.38 -17.96
C ASP A 77 22.93 1.68 -17.77
N THR A 78 24.01 1.85 -18.54
CA THR A 78 24.84 3.06 -18.48
C THR A 78 24.13 4.33 -18.96
N LYS A 79 22.99 4.20 -19.65
CA LYS A 79 22.12 5.31 -20.08
C LYS A 79 21.08 5.67 -19.05
N THR A 80 20.91 4.86 -18.01
CA THR A 80 20.01 5.16 -16.91
C THR A 80 20.50 6.42 -16.19
N VAL A 81 19.71 7.47 -16.22
CA VAL A 81 20.05 8.79 -15.64
C VAL A 81 19.83 8.78 -14.14
N MET A 82 18.68 8.26 -13.71
CA MET A 82 18.33 8.19 -12.29
C MET A 82 17.35 7.04 -12.03
N ILE A 83 17.35 6.59 -10.78
CA ILE A 83 16.42 5.59 -10.26
C ILE A 83 15.67 6.22 -9.09
N LEU A 84 14.34 6.25 -9.19
CA LEU A 84 13.45 6.74 -8.14
C LEU A 84 12.91 5.55 -7.36
N ILE A 85 13.08 5.59 -6.05
CA ILE A 85 12.60 4.56 -5.13
C ILE A 85 11.66 5.23 -4.14
N ASN A 86 10.43 4.73 -4.09
CA ASN A 86 9.49 5.05 -3.03
C ASN A 86 9.08 3.75 -2.35
N THR A 87 9.12 3.73 -1.02
CA THR A 87 8.65 2.61 -0.22
C THR A 87 7.65 3.07 0.81
N LEU A 88 6.63 2.26 1.00
CA LEU A 88 5.66 2.42 2.07
C LEU A 88 5.50 1.09 2.80
N TYR A 89 5.68 1.11 4.10
CA TYR A 89 5.40 0.02 5.00
C TYR A 89 4.38 0.48 6.04
N PHE A 90 3.29 -0.27 6.18
CA PHE A 90 2.28 -0.02 7.17
C PHE A 90 1.91 -1.32 7.89
N LYS A 91 1.98 -1.31 9.21
CA LYS A 91 1.58 -2.43 10.06
C LYS A 91 0.90 -1.90 11.30
N THR A 92 -0.30 -2.40 11.57
CA THR A 92 -1.08 -2.00 12.75
C THR A 92 -2.08 -3.09 13.12
N VAL A 93 -2.85 -2.87 14.16
CA VAL A 93 -3.97 -3.70 14.60
C VAL A 93 -5.25 -2.88 14.59
N TRP A 94 -6.40 -3.53 14.47
CA TRP A 94 -7.69 -2.86 14.54
C TRP A 94 -7.91 -2.26 15.92
N ALA A 95 -8.48 -1.06 16.02
CA ALA A 95 -8.94 -0.49 17.29
C ALA A 95 -9.93 -1.42 18.02
N SER A 96 -10.69 -2.19 17.25
CA SER A 96 -11.54 -3.27 17.74
C SER A 96 -11.25 -4.53 16.93
N PRO A 97 -10.39 -5.45 17.41
CA PRO A 97 -10.01 -6.66 16.69
C PRO A 97 -11.18 -7.62 16.45
N PHE A 98 -11.12 -8.38 15.36
CA PHE A 98 -12.00 -9.52 15.14
C PHE A 98 -11.64 -10.64 16.11
N LYS A 99 -12.65 -11.28 16.68
CA LYS A 99 -12.42 -12.42 17.57
C LYS A 99 -12.12 -13.68 16.76
N GLU A 100 -11.14 -14.45 17.21
CA GLU A 100 -10.70 -15.64 16.47
C GLU A 100 -11.83 -16.67 16.35
N TYR A 101 -12.61 -16.89 17.40
CA TYR A 101 -13.76 -17.81 17.40
C TYR A 101 -14.88 -17.39 16.44
N ALA A 102 -14.93 -16.12 16.04
CA ALA A 102 -15.88 -15.59 15.05
C ALA A 102 -15.37 -15.70 13.61
N THR A 103 -14.15 -16.23 13.41
CA THR A 103 -13.61 -16.49 12.07
C THR A 103 -14.01 -17.90 11.64
N LYS A 104 -14.77 -18.01 10.57
CA LYS A 104 -15.29 -19.29 10.06
C LYS A 104 -14.95 -19.48 8.59
N ASP A 105 -14.97 -20.74 8.13
CA ASP A 105 -14.90 -21.02 6.72
C ASP A 105 -16.23 -20.66 6.05
N LYS A 106 -16.20 -19.76 5.08
CA LYS A 106 -17.35 -19.33 4.28
C LYS A 106 -16.94 -19.17 2.81
N PHE A 107 -17.90 -19.32 1.92
CA PHE A 107 -17.69 -18.99 0.52
C PHE A 107 -17.58 -17.47 0.32
N PHE A 108 -16.57 -17.05 -0.44
CA PHE A 108 -16.44 -15.71 -0.98
C PHE A 108 -16.88 -15.73 -2.45
N ASN A 109 -17.87 -14.91 -2.80
CA ASN A 109 -18.48 -14.88 -4.12
C ASN A 109 -18.90 -16.28 -4.62
N GLU A 110 -19.45 -17.12 -3.71
CA GLU A 110 -19.98 -18.46 -4.01
C GLU A 110 -18.96 -19.44 -4.61
N THR A 111 -17.73 -19.02 -4.85
CA THR A 111 -16.73 -19.80 -5.60
C THR A 111 -15.52 -20.22 -4.79
N LYS A 112 -15.09 -19.41 -3.82
CA LYS A 112 -13.84 -19.63 -3.08
C LYS A 112 -14.08 -19.73 -1.59
N MET A 113 -13.68 -20.84 -0.98
CA MET A 113 -13.67 -21.00 0.47
C MET A 113 -12.56 -20.15 1.08
N VAL A 114 -12.91 -19.30 2.05
CA VAL A 114 -11.98 -18.40 2.75
C VAL A 114 -12.25 -18.41 4.25
N LYS A 115 -11.26 -18.01 5.04
CA LYS A 115 -11.45 -17.68 6.45
C LYS A 115 -12.12 -16.32 6.55
N MET A 116 -13.42 -16.31 6.81
CA MET A 116 -14.24 -15.11 6.93
C MET A 116 -14.26 -14.65 8.39
N MET A 117 -13.75 -13.47 8.65
CA MET A 117 -13.82 -12.80 9.96
C MET A 117 -15.16 -12.09 10.07
N SER A 118 -15.89 -12.30 11.17
CA SER A 118 -17.18 -11.65 11.40
C SER A 118 -17.16 -10.82 12.68
N LYS A 119 -17.84 -9.68 12.64
CA LYS A 119 -18.04 -8.79 13.78
C LYS A 119 -19.26 -7.91 13.57
N THR A 120 -20.06 -7.78 14.63
CA THR A 120 -21.17 -6.81 14.70
C THR A 120 -20.79 -5.71 15.70
N LYS A 121 -20.78 -4.47 15.24
CA LYS A 121 -20.46 -3.29 16.06
C LYS A 121 -21.04 -2.04 15.40
N ASP A 122 -21.12 -0.94 16.16
CA ASP A 122 -21.41 0.37 15.61
C ASP A 122 -20.14 0.92 14.93
N PHE A 123 -20.26 1.21 13.63
CA PHE A 123 -19.19 1.74 12.79
C PHE A 123 -19.63 3.04 12.14
N PRO A 124 -18.69 3.92 11.77
CA PRO A 124 -18.93 4.91 10.75
C PRO A 124 -19.35 4.20 9.46
N TYR A 125 -20.55 4.47 9.00
CA TYR A 125 -21.21 3.76 7.90
C TYR A 125 -21.84 4.75 6.92
N TYR A 126 -21.76 4.43 5.64
CA TYR A 126 -22.45 5.14 4.57
C TYR A 126 -23.02 4.12 3.60
N GLU A 127 -24.22 4.39 3.10
CA GLU A 127 -24.87 3.57 2.09
C GLU A 127 -25.69 4.44 1.14
N ASP A 128 -25.63 4.10 -0.15
CA ASP A 128 -26.52 4.62 -1.18
C ASP A 128 -26.96 3.49 -2.15
N ASP A 129 -27.49 3.86 -3.31
CA ASP A 129 -27.93 2.88 -4.32
C ASP A 129 -26.81 2.08 -4.96
N ASN A 130 -25.55 2.52 -4.84
CA ASN A 130 -24.38 1.94 -5.49
C ASN A 130 -23.47 1.16 -4.55
N VAL A 131 -23.30 1.64 -3.31
CA VAL A 131 -22.26 1.11 -2.41
C VAL A 131 -22.74 1.03 -0.96
N GLN A 132 -22.05 0.18 -0.21
CA GLN A 132 -21.95 0.23 1.24
C GLN A 132 -20.50 0.51 1.61
N ILE A 133 -20.29 1.45 2.54
CA ILE A 133 -18.95 1.83 3.00
C ILE A 133 -18.89 1.75 4.51
N VAL A 134 -17.85 1.07 5.00
CA VAL A 134 -17.53 1.03 6.43
C VAL A 134 -16.14 1.61 6.64
N ASP A 135 -16.02 2.53 7.60
CA ASP A 135 -14.74 3.05 8.03
C ASP A 135 -14.29 2.35 9.33
N MET A 136 -13.22 1.57 9.22
CA MET A 136 -12.67 0.81 10.34
C MET A 136 -11.39 1.47 10.87
N MET A 137 -11.46 1.98 12.09
CA MET A 137 -10.32 2.57 12.77
C MET A 137 -9.28 1.53 13.17
N TYR A 138 -8.02 1.89 13.00
CA TYR A 138 -6.89 1.19 13.60
C TYR A 138 -6.63 1.69 15.02
N GLN A 139 -5.84 0.94 15.77
CA GLN A 139 -5.42 1.32 17.11
C GLN A 139 -4.72 2.68 17.09
N GLY A 140 -5.09 3.55 18.03
CA GLY A 140 -4.63 4.94 18.07
C GLY A 140 -5.56 5.94 17.39
N ASN A 141 -6.49 5.46 16.53
CA ASN A 141 -7.48 6.27 15.81
C ASN A 141 -6.90 7.37 14.90
N GLU A 142 -5.61 7.26 14.54
CA GLU A 142 -4.95 8.17 13.59
C GLU A 142 -5.16 7.74 12.15
N TYR A 143 -5.37 6.44 11.94
CA TYR A 143 -5.57 5.83 10.62
C TYR A 143 -6.79 4.93 10.65
N SER A 144 -7.41 4.80 9.49
CA SER A 144 -8.54 3.90 9.27
C SER A 144 -8.42 3.17 7.93
N MET A 145 -9.26 2.20 7.73
CA MET A 145 -9.42 1.51 6.46
C MET A 145 -10.87 1.59 6.00
N LEU A 146 -11.06 2.17 4.82
CA LEU A 146 -12.35 2.19 4.15
C LEU A 146 -12.58 0.87 3.41
N TRP A 147 -13.68 0.22 3.73
CA TRP A 147 -14.18 -0.94 3.02
C TRP A 147 -15.35 -0.51 2.15
N VAL A 148 -15.15 -0.54 0.84
CA VAL A 148 -16.16 -0.17 -0.15
C VAL A 148 -16.70 -1.42 -0.80
N LEU A 149 -17.96 -1.71 -0.59
CA LEU A 149 -18.67 -2.86 -1.14
C LEU A 149 -19.66 -2.39 -2.19
N PRO A 150 -19.45 -2.65 -3.48
CA PRO A 150 -20.47 -2.39 -4.50
C PRO A 150 -21.72 -3.21 -4.26
N LYS A 151 -22.89 -2.62 -4.48
CA LYS A 151 -24.16 -3.36 -4.47
C LYS A 151 -24.25 -4.33 -5.67
N PRO A 152 -25.06 -5.37 -5.58
CA PRO A 152 -25.24 -6.32 -6.68
C PRO A 152 -25.56 -5.62 -8.00
N GLY A 153 -24.79 -5.95 -9.06
CA GLY A 153 -24.94 -5.35 -10.38
C GLY A 153 -24.26 -3.99 -10.59
N VAL A 154 -23.62 -3.42 -9.56
CA VAL A 154 -22.85 -2.19 -9.68
C VAL A 154 -21.40 -2.50 -10.05
N GLU A 155 -20.92 -1.88 -11.12
CA GLU A 155 -19.51 -2.02 -11.54
C GLU A 155 -18.57 -1.30 -10.56
N MET A 156 -17.41 -1.92 -10.29
CA MET A 156 -16.37 -1.35 -9.42
C MET A 156 -15.91 0.04 -9.86
N SER A 157 -15.89 0.31 -11.16
CA SER A 157 -15.53 1.62 -11.73
C SER A 157 -16.36 2.79 -11.17
N LYS A 158 -17.64 2.56 -10.89
CA LYS A 158 -18.54 3.55 -10.28
C LYS A 158 -18.21 3.85 -8.82
N CYS A 159 -17.46 2.97 -8.18
CA CYS A 159 -17.12 3.10 -6.77
C CYS A 159 -15.86 3.94 -6.51
N TYR A 160 -15.03 4.20 -7.53
CA TYR A 160 -13.79 4.96 -7.36
C TYR A 160 -14.01 6.39 -6.86
N GLY A 161 -15.12 7.01 -7.27
CA GLY A 161 -15.47 8.36 -6.81
C GLY A 161 -15.56 8.49 -5.28
N TYR A 162 -16.02 7.44 -4.59
CA TYR A 162 -16.16 7.43 -3.13
C TYR A 162 -14.81 7.39 -2.39
N LEU A 163 -13.71 7.02 -3.05
CA LEU A 163 -12.37 7.01 -2.47
C LEU A 163 -11.76 8.42 -2.41
N PHE A 164 -12.22 9.34 -3.26
CA PHE A 164 -11.62 10.66 -3.42
C PHE A 164 -12.56 11.80 -3.03
N ASN A 165 -13.86 11.52 -2.92
CA ASN A 165 -14.84 12.52 -2.52
C ASN A 165 -15.24 12.29 -1.06
N TYR A 166 -15.45 13.41 -0.35
CA TYR A 166 -15.93 13.34 1.02
C TYR A 166 -17.34 12.71 1.05
N VAL A 167 -17.52 11.78 1.96
CA VAL A 167 -18.81 11.14 2.27
C VAL A 167 -19.10 11.41 3.74
N GLU A 168 -20.30 11.81 4.06
CA GLU A 168 -20.73 11.98 5.45
C GLU A 168 -21.13 10.62 6.02
N PHE A 169 -20.43 10.18 7.07
CA PHE A 169 -20.69 8.92 7.74
C PHE A 169 -21.65 9.11 8.91
N GLY A 170 -22.72 8.31 8.93
CA GLY A 170 -23.48 8.04 10.14
C GLY A 170 -22.78 6.98 11.01
N TYR A 171 -23.26 6.79 12.25
CA TYR A 171 -22.88 5.64 13.06
C TYR A 171 -24.02 4.65 13.07
N GLU A 172 -23.76 3.45 12.55
CA GLU A 172 -24.76 2.39 12.46
C GLU A 172 -24.24 1.05 12.95
N ARG A 173 -25.15 0.22 13.48
CA ARG A 173 -24.85 -1.13 13.91
C ARG A 173 -24.76 -2.05 12.71
N VAL A 174 -23.54 -2.35 12.27
CA VAL A 174 -23.26 -3.13 11.07
C VAL A 174 -22.67 -4.48 11.43
N GLU A 175 -23.15 -5.55 10.78
CA GLU A 175 -22.49 -6.83 10.74
C GLU A 175 -21.49 -6.85 9.58
N CYS A 176 -20.19 -6.85 9.91
CA CYS A 176 -19.12 -6.87 8.93
C CYS A 176 -18.54 -8.27 8.79
N GLU A 177 -18.50 -8.77 7.57
CA GLU A 177 -17.82 -10.02 7.20
C GLU A 177 -16.69 -9.71 6.22
N ILE A 178 -15.44 -9.98 6.64
CA ILE A 178 -14.25 -9.65 5.86
C ILE A 178 -13.37 -10.89 5.74
N PRO A 179 -13.00 -11.29 4.51
CA PRO A 179 -12.11 -12.43 4.33
C PRO A 179 -10.68 -12.11 4.81
N LYS A 180 -10.02 -13.10 5.43
CA LYS A 180 -8.55 -13.05 5.57
C LYS A 180 -7.93 -13.28 4.19
N PHE A 181 -7.07 -12.37 3.75
CA PHE A 181 -6.39 -12.50 2.47
C PHE A 181 -4.95 -12.02 2.53
N THR A 182 -4.16 -12.52 1.61
CA THR A 182 -2.83 -12.01 1.29
C THR A 182 -2.78 -11.79 -0.21
N GLN A 183 -2.35 -10.60 -0.62
CA GLN A 183 -2.21 -10.27 -2.02
C GLN A 183 -0.79 -9.80 -2.31
N ARG A 184 -0.19 -10.33 -3.38
CA ARG A 184 1.07 -9.86 -3.94
C ARG A 184 0.86 -9.61 -5.42
N LYS A 185 1.18 -8.41 -5.89
CA LYS A 185 1.13 -8.06 -7.31
C LYS A 185 2.32 -7.18 -7.69
N ASN A 186 2.82 -7.42 -8.88
CA ASN A 186 3.82 -6.57 -9.53
C ASN A 186 3.16 -5.93 -10.75
N TYR A 187 3.38 -4.64 -10.94
CA TYR A 187 2.92 -3.90 -12.09
C TYR A 187 4.09 -3.21 -12.76
N SER A 188 4.16 -3.29 -14.09
CA SER A 188 5.01 -2.42 -14.88
C SER A 188 4.20 -1.17 -15.22
N LEU A 189 4.53 -0.04 -14.60
CA LEU A 189 3.82 1.21 -14.80
C LEU A 189 4.33 2.00 -16.01
N LYS A 190 5.53 1.68 -16.53
CA LYS A 190 6.16 2.43 -17.62
C LYS A 190 5.28 2.55 -18.86
N PRO A 191 4.67 1.48 -19.42
CA PRO A 191 3.78 1.61 -20.56
C PRO A 191 2.59 2.53 -20.28
N LEU A 192 1.95 2.34 -19.12
CA LEU A 192 0.79 3.13 -18.69
C LEU A 192 1.14 4.63 -18.57
N MET A 193 2.28 4.94 -17.95
CA MET A 193 2.75 6.32 -17.80
C MET A 193 3.07 6.96 -19.15
N GLN A 194 3.59 6.19 -20.10
CA GLN A 194 3.86 6.67 -21.46
C GLN A 194 2.58 6.97 -22.27
N GLU A 195 1.50 6.23 -22.01
CA GLU A 195 0.19 6.48 -22.64
C GLU A 195 -0.49 7.74 -22.07
N MET A 196 -0.16 8.10 -20.85
CA MET A 196 -0.73 9.29 -20.17
C MET A 196 -0.01 10.60 -20.56
N GLY A 197 1.17 10.55 -21.20
CA GLY A 197 1.95 11.71 -21.68
C GLY A 197 3.23 11.91 -20.90
#